data_a3a6eb8a0c361d83815c28b0953c5402
#
_entry.id   a3a6eb8a0c361d83815c28b0953c5402
#
_cell.length_a   1.000
_cell.length_b   1.000
_cell.length_c   1.000
_cell.angle_alpha   90.00
_cell.angle_beta   90.00
_cell.angle_gamma   90.00
#
_symmetry.space_group_name_H-M   'P 1'
#
loop_
_entity.id
_entity.type
_entity.pdbx_description
1 polymer ?
#
loop_
_entity_poly.entity_id
_entity_poly.type
_entity_poly.pdbx_seq_one_letter_code
_entity_poly.pdbx_strand_id
1 'polypeptide(L)'
;IRVEGACCSGGLGLIASIKNVLSGLADTSMTVGVEVQNSVKAIYGTDILAGAGWYPKRKEGHAYFFPGQFSNRAGAYFEKYGREEARKGFAVWYKNAIENARLCPTAQEFHNTDKDPEQTAMMEPNPKAFVEHLNVFDCSKVSDGASSIAIVSEEGLKRIGIDKKDAVEVVGWAQVEADITKEPIDLTELTTIKKAVKEALDSAGITHE
;
A
#
# COMPACT_ATOMS: atom_id res chain seq x y z
N ILE A 1 13.76 -7.89 16.89
CA ILE A 1 13.70 -8.72 15.67
C ILE A 1 13.48 -7.79 14.49
N ARG A 2 14.26 -7.95 13.42
CA ARG A 2 14.02 -7.26 12.15
C ARG A 2 13.10 -8.13 11.30
N VAL A 3 12.10 -7.49 10.71
CA VAL A 3 11.16 -8.11 9.77
C VAL A 3 11.27 -7.38 8.44
N GLU A 4 11.33 -8.08 7.34
CA GLU A 4 11.45 -7.53 6.00
C GLU A 4 10.53 -8.28 5.03
N GLY A 5 9.78 -7.56 4.25
CA GLY A 5 8.86 -8.05 3.22
C GLY A 5 8.52 -6.96 2.22
N ALA A 6 9.51 -6.10 1.92
CA ALA A 6 9.36 -4.95 1.04
C ALA A 6 8.16 -4.08 1.46
N CYS A 7 7.23 -3.77 0.55
CA CYS A 7 6.05 -2.95 0.84
C CYS A 7 5.13 -3.54 1.92
N CYS A 8 5.25 -4.84 2.21
CA CYS A 8 4.47 -5.53 3.25
C CYS A 8 5.18 -5.57 4.62
N SER A 9 6.38 -5.01 4.77
CA SER A 9 7.18 -5.10 6.01
C SER A 9 6.43 -4.61 7.24
N GLY A 10 5.68 -3.51 7.14
CA GLY A 10 4.86 -2.99 8.24
C GLY A 10 3.78 -3.97 8.68
N GLY A 11 3.07 -4.58 7.72
CA GLY A 11 2.06 -5.61 8.01
C GLY A 11 2.65 -6.87 8.64
N LEU A 12 3.81 -7.33 8.15
CA LEU A 12 4.53 -8.47 8.74
C LEU A 12 5.00 -8.18 10.17
N GLY A 13 5.48 -6.96 10.42
CA GLY A 13 5.85 -6.52 11.78
C GLY A 13 4.65 -6.52 12.71
N LEU A 14 3.50 -6.00 12.25
CA LEU A 14 2.24 -6.03 13.00
C LEU A 14 1.82 -7.47 13.34
N ILE A 15 1.82 -8.36 12.35
CA ILE A 15 1.48 -9.78 12.55
C ILE A 15 2.46 -10.46 13.53
N ALA A 16 3.75 -10.14 13.45
CA ALA A 16 4.74 -10.64 14.41
C ALA A 16 4.42 -10.17 15.84
N SER A 17 4.04 -8.91 16.03
CA SER A 17 3.62 -8.38 17.33
C SER A 17 2.33 -9.04 17.84
N ILE A 18 1.34 -9.27 16.97
CA ILE A 18 0.11 -10.02 17.33
C ILE A 18 0.47 -11.43 17.80
N LYS A 19 1.31 -12.15 17.05
CA LYS A 19 1.75 -13.51 17.42
C LYS A 19 2.50 -13.54 18.74
N ASN A 20 3.35 -12.55 19.04
CA ASN A 20 4.07 -12.46 20.32
C ASN A 20 3.10 -12.33 21.50
N VAL A 21 2.06 -11.52 21.37
CA VAL A 21 1.05 -11.33 22.42
C VAL A 21 0.16 -12.58 22.55
N LEU A 22 -0.34 -13.12 21.43
CA LEU A 22 -1.21 -14.31 21.45
C LEU A 22 -0.49 -15.56 21.98
N SER A 23 0.82 -15.68 21.77
CA SER A 23 1.62 -16.81 22.28
C SER A 23 1.97 -16.68 23.77
N GLY A 24 1.65 -15.56 24.41
CA GLY A 24 1.99 -15.29 25.80
C GLY A 24 3.47 -14.95 26.04
N LEU A 25 4.27 -14.76 24.99
CA LEU A 25 5.67 -14.35 25.13
C LEU A 25 5.81 -12.94 25.71
N ALA A 26 4.84 -12.09 25.49
CA ALA A 26 4.80 -10.72 26.01
C ALA A 26 3.36 -10.22 26.15
N ASP A 27 3.10 -9.39 27.16
CA ASP A 27 1.83 -8.68 27.30
C ASP A 27 1.77 -7.43 26.42
N THR A 28 2.92 -6.95 25.95
CA THR A 28 3.04 -5.81 25.06
C THR A 28 4.14 -6.08 24.04
N SER A 29 3.83 -5.90 22.77
CA SER A 29 4.77 -6.00 21.66
C SER A 29 4.60 -4.78 20.75
N MET A 30 5.71 -4.17 20.36
CA MET A 30 5.70 -2.95 19.55
C MET A 30 6.37 -3.21 18.20
N THR A 31 5.71 -2.77 17.16
CA THR A 31 6.27 -2.67 15.81
C THR A 31 6.65 -1.23 15.51
N VAL A 32 7.86 -1.03 15.02
CA VAL A 32 8.34 0.26 14.52
C VAL A 32 8.73 0.09 13.06
N GLY A 33 8.09 0.84 12.19
CA GLY A 33 8.43 0.97 10.78
C GLY A 33 9.13 2.31 10.53
N VAL A 34 10.22 2.28 9.76
CA VAL A 34 10.94 3.50 9.35
C VAL A 34 11.44 3.32 7.93
N GLU A 35 11.34 4.37 7.14
CA GLU A 35 11.83 4.38 5.77
C GLU A 35 12.43 5.74 5.42
N VAL A 36 13.55 5.72 4.69
CA VAL A 36 14.24 6.90 4.15
C VAL A 36 14.55 6.63 2.67
N GLN A 37 13.62 6.93 1.81
CA GLN A 37 13.70 6.68 0.36
C GLN A 37 14.18 7.89 -0.43
N ASN A 38 13.96 9.11 0.08
CA ASN A 38 14.23 10.35 -0.66
C ASN A 38 15.69 10.81 -0.58
N SER A 39 16.60 9.89 -0.26
CA SER A 39 18.04 10.13 -0.22
C SER A 39 18.73 10.06 -1.59
N VAL A 40 18.04 9.55 -2.60
CA VAL A 40 18.56 9.39 -3.97
C VAL A 40 17.56 9.93 -5.00
N LYS A 41 18.03 10.21 -6.22
CA LYS A 41 17.12 10.60 -7.31
C LYS A 41 16.14 9.46 -7.61
N ALA A 42 14.88 9.79 -7.94
CA ALA A 42 13.81 8.84 -8.20
C ALA A 42 14.18 7.70 -9.16
N ILE A 43 14.98 8.01 -10.21
CA ILE A 43 15.42 7.00 -11.17
C ILE A 43 16.36 5.94 -10.56
N TYR A 44 17.16 6.29 -9.58
CA TYR A 44 18.00 5.33 -8.85
C TYR A 44 17.17 4.60 -7.77
N GLY A 45 16.28 5.31 -7.11
CA GLY A 45 15.35 4.73 -6.14
C GLY A 45 14.48 3.64 -6.78
N THR A 46 13.99 3.86 -7.99
CA THR A 46 13.18 2.85 -8.69
C THR A 46 13.96 1.57 -9.03
N ASP A 47 15.25 1.65 -9.36
CA ASP A 47 16.09 0.47 -9.61
C ASP A 47 16.36 -0.32 -8.31
N ILE A 48 16.51 0.36 -7.18
CA ILE A 48 16.63 -0.26 -5.86
C ILE A 48 15.32 -0.95 -5.49
N LEU A 49 14.19 -0.26 -5.61
CA LEU A 49 12.87 -0.79 -5.29
C LEU A 49 12.48 -1.97 -6.19
N ALA A 50 12.97 -2.04 -7.41
CA ALA A 50 12.75 -3.16 -8.31
C ALA A 50 13.27 -4.50 -7.76
N GLY A 51 14.21 -4.46 -6.80
CA GLY A 51 14.65 -5.64 -6.04
C GLY A 51 13.56 -6.30 -5.20
N ALA A 52 12.45 -5.60 -4.92
CA ALA A 52 11.27 -6.17 -4.26
C ALA A 52 10.35 -6.96 -5.22
N GLY A 53 10.55 -6.84 -6.53
CA GLY A 53 9.91 -7.65 -7.54
C GLY A 53 10.75 -8.88 -7.92
N TRP A 54 10.36 -9.58 -8.98
CA TRP A 54 11.21 -10.64 -9.52
C TRP A 54 12.44 -10.02 -10.17
N TYR A 55 13.55 -10.12 -9.49
CA TYR A 55 14.79 -9.44 -9.82
C TYR A 55 15.28 -9.61 -11.27
N PRO A 56 15.17 -10.78 -11.94
CA PRO A 56 15.54 -10.92 -13.35
C PRO A 56 14.78 -9.98 -14.27
N LYS A 57 13.53 -9.64 -13.94
CA LYS A 57 12.68 -8.74 -14.75
C LYS A 57 12.81 -7.24 -14.41
N ARG A 58 13.63 -6.87 -13.45
CA ARG A 58 13.70 -5.48 -12.95
C ARG A 58 14.05 -4.42 -14.00
N LYS A 59 14.62 -4.82 -15.13
CA LYS A 59 14.98 -3.92 -16.24
C LYS A 59 14.16 -4.12 -17.51
N GLU A 60 13.16 -4.98 -17.46
CA GLU A 60 12.32 -5.26 -18.62
C GLU A 60 11.27 -4.14 -18.78
N GLY A 61 11.36 -3.42 -19.89
CA GLY A 61 10.28 -2.62 -20.45
C GLY A 61 10.10 -1.20 -19.93
N HIS A 62 10.50 -0.85 -18.71
CA HIS A 62 10.18 0.45 -18.13
C HIS A 62 11.35 1.07 -17.37
N ALA A 63 11.57 2.38 -17.57
CA ALA A 63 12.54 3.15 -16.77
C ALA A 63 12.14 3.20 -15.29
N TYR A 64 10.83 3.15 -15.01
CA TYR A 64 10.25 3.11 -13.68
C TYR A 64 9.55 1.78 -13.47
N PHE A 65 10.18 0.85 -12.75
CA PHE A 65 9.73 -0.55 -12.64
C PHE A 65 8.28 -0.67 -12.11
N PHE A 66 7.99 -0.18 -10.91
CA PHE A 66 6.65 -0.32 -10.33
C PHE A 66 5.57 0.49 -11.07
N PRO A 67 5.78 1.78 -11.42
CA PRO A 67 4.86 2.48 -12.29
C PRO A 67 4.60 1.74 -13.61
N GLY A 68 5.60 1.11 -14.21
CA GLY A 68 5.45 0.29 -15.40
C GLY A 68 4.56 -0.93 -15.18
N GLN A 69 4.77 -1.67 -14.09
CA GLN A 69 3.95 -2.84 -13.75
C GLN A 69 2.48 -2.45 -13.49
N PHE A 70 2.25 -1.35 -12.78
CA PHE A 70 0.89 -0.84 -12.56
C PHE A 70 0.28 -0.26 -13.83
N SER A 71 1.08 0.33 -14.72
CA SER A 71 0.62 0.77 -16.05
C SER A 71 0.11 -0.41 -16.88
N ASN A 72 0.79 -1.55 -16.87
CA ASN A 72 0.32 -2.76 -17.55
C ASN A 72 -1.03 -3.23 -16.99
N ARG A 73 -1.21 -3.19 -15.67
CA ARG A 73 -2.50 -3.49 -15.03
C ARG A 73 -3.58 -2.49 -15.43
N ALA A 74 -3.26 -1.20 -15.44
CA ALA A 74 -4.20 -0.16 -15.87
C ALA A 74 -4.61 -0.37 -17.32
N GLY A 75 -3.67 -0.70 -18.23
CA GLY A 75 -3.97 -1.03 -19.62
C GLY A 75 -4.95 -2.19 -19.77
N ALA A 76 -4.69 -3.31 -19.09
CA ALA A 76 -5.59 -4.46 -19.08
C ALA A 76 -6.98 -4.12 -18.51
N TYR A 77 -7.03 -3.27 -17.48
CA TYR A 77 -8.29 -2.80 -16.91
C TYR A 77 -9.07 -1.91 -17.88
N PHE A 78 -8.37 -1.03 -18.62
CA PHE A 78 -8.97 -0.17 -19.65
C PHE A 78 -9.54 -0.99 -20.81
N GLU A 79 -8.83 -2.04 -21.24
CA GLU A 79 -9.33 -2.96 -22.27
C GLU A 79 -10.61 -3.68 -21.84
N LYS A 80 -10.66 -4.12 -20.57
CA LYS A 80 -11.78 -4.90 -20.04
C LYS A 80 -13.01 -4.06 -19.72
N TYR A 81 -12.83 -2.87 -19.16
CA TYR A 81 -13.92 -2.06 -18.59
C TYR A 81 -14.14 -0.70 -19.30
N GLY A 82 -13.31 -0.37 -20.26
CA GLY A 82 -13.33 0.92 -20.96
C GLY A 82 -12.45 1.97 -20.27
N ARG A 83 -11.62 2.62 -21.08
CA ARG A 83 -10.62 3.60 -20.60
C ARG A 83 -11.27 4.82 -19.95
N GLU A 84 -12.30 5.39 -20.58
CA GLU A 84 -12.94 6.60 -20.08
C GLU A 84 -13.57 6.38 -18.70
N GLU A 85 -14.33 5.31 -18.54
CA GLU A 85 -14.96 4.98 -17.26
C GLU A 85 -13.95 4.68 -16.17
N ALA A 86 -12.87 3.96 -16.50
CA ALA A 86 -11.79 3.69 -15.55
C ALA A 86 -11.08 4.99 -15.14
N ARG A 87 -10.83 5.91 -16.09
CA ARG A 87 -10.20 7.21 -15.76
C ARG A 87 -11.10 8.09 -14.89
N LYS A 88 -12.41 8.06 -15.04
CA LYS A 88 -13.35 8.72 -14.11
C LYS A 88 -13.16 8.21 -12.66
N GLY A 89 -12.98 6.88 -12.49
CA GLY A 89 -12.68 6.31 -11.17
C GLY A 89 -11.36 6.82 -10.59
N PHE A 90 -10.30 6.90 -11.40
CA PHE A 90 -9.01 7.47 -11.00
C PHE A 90 -9.14 8.96 -10.64
N ALA A 91 -9.96 9.71 -11.39
CA ALA A 91 -10.18 11.13 -11.14
C ALA A 91 -10.87 11.36 -9.79
N VAL A 92 -11.89 10.58 -9.46
CA VAL A 92 -12.55 10.62 -8.15
C VAL A 92 -11.58 10.28 -7.03
N TRP A 93 -10.75 9.25 -7.22
CA TRP A 93 -9.72 8.86 -6.26
C TRP A 93 -8.71 10.00 -6.01
N TYR A 94 -8.15 10.56 -7.09
CA TYR A 94 -7.15 11.63 -6.99
C TYR A 94 -7.73 12.89 -6.32
N LYS A 95 -8.93 13.31 -6.72
CA LYS A 95 -9.64 14.43 -6.11
C LYS A 95 -9.80 14.23 -4.61
N ASN A 96 -10.33 13.09 -4.18
CA ASN A 96 -10.50 12.77 -2.77
C ASN A 96 -9.17 12.77 -2.02
N ALA A 97 -8.10 12.23 -2.61
CA ALA A 97 -6.78 12.23 -2.02
C ALA A 97 -6.24 13.65 -1.79
N ILE A 98 -6.38 14.54 -2.77
CA ILE A 98 -5.93 15.94 -2.67
C ILE A 98 -6.79 16.72 -1.68
N GLU A 99 -8.12 16.57 -1.72
CA GLU A 99 -9.03 17.25 -0.79
C GLU A 99 -8.75 16.85 0.67
N ASN A 100 -8.56 15.56 0.94
CA ASN A 100 -8.20 15.07 2.26
C ASN A 100 -6.79 15.51 2.69
N ALA A 101 -5.81 15.52 1.77
CA ALA A 101 -4.47 15.99 2.06
C ALA A 101 -4.47 17.46 2.52
N ARG A 102 -5.30 18.32 1.93
CA ARG A 102 -5.44 19.74 2.32
C ARG A 102 -6.01 19.93 3.72
N LEU A 103 -6.61 18.90 4.29
CA LEU A 103 -7.11 18.92 5.68
C LEU A 103 -6.08 18.40 6.69
N CYS A 104 -4.97 17.82 6.23
CA CYS A 104 -3.97 17.18 7.08
C CYS A 104 -2.62 17.93 7.00
N PRO A 105 -2.23 18.71 8.01
CA PRO A 105 -1.00 19.52 7.97
C PRO A 105 0.29 18.72 7.79
N THR A 106 0.27 17.42 8.07
CA THR A 106 1.41 16.52 7.90
C THR A 106 1.44 15.78 6.55
N ALA A 107 0.41 15.96 5.72
CA ALA A 107 0.36 15.37 4.39
C ALA A 107 1.30 16.08 3.42
N GLN A 108 1.98 15.34 2.55
CA GLN A 108 2.88 15.92 1.53
C GLN A 108 2.14 16.86 0.57
N GLU A 109 0.87 16.61 0.30
CA GLU A 109 0.02 17.42 -0.58
C GLU A 109 -0.83 18.45 0.17
N PHE A 110 -0.52 18.75 1.45
CA PHE A 110 -1.24 19.78 2.24
C PHE A 110 -1.30 21.14 1.53
N HIS A 111 -0.20 21.56 0.91
CA HIS A 111 -0.10 22.82 0.16
C HIS A 111 -0.42 22.67 -1.33
N ASN A 112 -1.03 21.59 -1.76
CA ASN A 112 -1.41 21.41 -3.16
C ASN A 112 -2.41 22.48 -3.59
N THR A 113 -2.09 23.19 -4.68
CA THR A 113 -2.84 24.34 -5.20
C THR A 113 -3.65 24.00 -6.46
N ASP A 114 -3.74 22.73 -6.84
CA ASP A 114 -4.55 22.31 -7.99
C ASP A 114 -6.01 22.75 -7.79
N LYS A 115 -6.52 23.54 -8.71
CA LYS A 115 -7.88 24.09 -8.62
C LYS A 115 -8.95 23.11 -9.05
N ASP A 116 -8.59 22.17 -9.90
CA ASP A 116 -9.49 21.15 -10.43
C ASP A 116 -8.76 19.78 -10.51
N PRO A 117 -8.59 19.11 -9.37
CA PRO A 117 -7.93 17.81 -9.31
C PRO A 117 -8.61 16.75 -10.17
N GLU A 118 -9.93 16.84 -10.34
CA GLU A 118 -10.68 15.90 -11.17
C GLU A 118 -10.32 16.06 -12.65
N GLN A 119 -10.28 17.30 -13.16
CA GLN A 119 -9.84 17.57 -14.53
C GLN A 119 -8.36 17.19 -14.73
N THR A 120 -7.50 17.49 -13.76
CA THR A 120 -6.08 17.09 -13.80
C THR A 120 -5.94 15.59 -13.95
N ALA A 121 -6.71 14.81 -13.18
CA ALA A 121 -6.67 13.36 -13.24
C ALA A 121 -7.23 12.75 -14.54
N MET A 122 -8.06 13.50 -15.26
CA MET A 122 -8.56 13.08 -16.57
C MET A 122 -7.56 13.34 -17.73
N MET A 123 -6.41 13.97 -17.46
CA MET A 123 -5.39 14.20 -18.50
C MET A 123 -4.85 12.89 -19.05
N GLU A 124 -4.63 12.86 -20.36
CA GLU A 124 -4.04 11.69 -21.01
C GLU A 124 -2.57 11.51 -20.59
N PRO A 125 -2.15 10.29 -20.23
CA PRO A 125 -0.77 9.97 -19.97
C PRO A 125 0.14 10.25 -21.17
N ASN A 126 1.38 10.64 -20.86
CA ASN A 126 2.41 10.83 -21.88
C ASN A 126 3.47 9.70 -21.77
N PRO A 127 3.41 8.67 -22.61
CA PRO A 127 4.33 7.52 -22.56
C PRO A 127 5.79 7.91 -22.87
N LYS A 128 6.02 9.05 -23.51
CA LYS A 128 7.39 9.57 -23.76
C LYS A 128 8.01 10.19 -22.51
N ALA A 129 7.17 10.67 -21.58
CA ALA A 129 7.63 11.32 -20.37
C ALA A 129 7.64 10.38 -19.16
N PHE A 130 6.75 9.38 -19.12
CA PHE A 130 6.61 8.49 -17.97
C PHE A 130 6.27 7.06 -18.41
N VAL A 131 5.03 6.58 -18.15
CA VAL A 131 4.55 5.24 -18.54
C VAL A 131 3.28 5.36 -19.39
N GLU A 132 2.89 4.25 -20.04
CA GLU A 132 1.89 4.28 -21.10
C GLU A 132 0.47 4.67 -20.62
N HIS A 133 0.04 4.14 -19.48
CA HIS A 133 -1.35 4.25 -19.05
C HIS A 133 -1.57 5.08 -17.79
N LEU A 134 -0.49 5.56 -17.16
CA LEU A 134 -0.55 6.33 -15.91
C LEU A 134 0.21 7.65 -16.02
N ASN A 135 -0.30 8.65 -15.34
CA ASN A 135 0.40 9.90 -15.07
C ASN A 135 1.21 9.81 -13.78
N VAL A 136 2.15 10.73 -13.58
CA VAL A 136 2.94 10.81 -12.33
C VAL A 136 2.03 10.99 -11.10
N PHE A 137 0.95 11.73 -11.23
CA PHE A 137 -0.03 11.96 -10.15
C PHE A 137 -0.96 10.77 -9.89
N ASP A 138 -1.02 9.76 -10.76
CA ASP A 138 -1.67 8.48 -10.48
C ASP A 138 -0.82 7.60 -9.53
N CYS A 139 0.43 7.99 -9.27
CA CYS A 139 1.38 7.27 -8.44
C CYS A 139 1.61 7.98 -7.10
N SER A 140 1.94 7.20 -6.07
CA SER A 140 2.31 7.77 -4.77
C SER A 140 3.63 8.55 -4.85
N LYS A 141 3.81 9.51 -3.95
CA LYS A 141 5.07 10.21 -3.75
C LYS A 141 6.11 9.29 -3.11
N VAL A 142 7.38 9.53 -3.39
CA VAL A 142 8.49 8.98 -2.60
C VAL A 142 8.49 9.67 -1.26
N SER A 143 8.43 8.91 -0.16
CA SER A 143 8.22 9.44 1.19
C SER A 143 9.24 8.89 2.17
N ASP A 144 9.72 9.77 3.05
CA ASP A 144 10.45 9.41 4.25
C ASP A 144 9.46 9.45 5.41
N GLY A 145 9.63 8.56 6.38
CA GLY A 145 8.76 8.56 7.54
C GLY A 145 9.01 7.43 8.51
N ALA A 146 8.35 7.53 9.65
CA ALA A 146 8.34 6.49 10.67
C ALA A 146 6.94 6.39 11.29
N SER A 147 6.57 5.18 11.65
CA SER A 147 5.33 4.90 12.36
C SER A 147 5.54 3.78 13.34
N SER A 148 4.78 3.76 14.42
CA SER A 148 4.82 2.71 15.40
C SER A 148 3.42 2.31 15.85
N ILE A 149 3.26 1.03 16.21
CA ILE A 149 2.04 0.48 16.75
C ILE A 149 2.36 -0.48 17.88
N ALA A 150 1.63 -0.40 18.98
CA ALA A 150 1.71 -1.32 20.09
C ALA A 150 0.53 -2.29 20.04
N ILE A 151 0.81 -3.58 20.15
CA ILE A 151 -0.15 -4.65 20.38
C ILE A 151 -0.06 -5.06 21.83
N VAL A 152 -1.18 -5.10 22.51
CA VAL A 152 -1.24 -5.24 23.95
C VAL A 152 -2.31 -6.27 24.33
N SER A 153 -2.00 -7.16 25.28
CA SER A 153 -2.99 -8.05 25.89
C SER A 153 -3.92 -7.29 26.84
N GLU A 154 -5.03 -7.87 27.26
CA GLU A 154 -5.89 -7.26 28.28
C GLU A 154 -5.14 -7.04 29.61
N GLU A 155 -4.22 -7.94 29.97
CA GLU A 155 -3.38 -7.77 31.14
C GLU A 155 -2.37 -6.63 30.96
N GLY A 156 -1.80 -6.52 29.75
CA GLY A 156 -0.94 -5.39 29.38
C GLY A 156 -1.66 -4.05 29.47
N LEU A 157 -2.92 -3.95 28.99
CA LEU A 157 -3.74 -2.73 29.11
C LEU A 157 -3.90 -2.33 30.57
N LYS A 158 -4.22 -3.27 31.47
CA LYS A 158 -4.34 -3.01 32.91
C LYS A 158 -3.03 -2.46 33.50
N ARG A 159 -1.88 -3.06 33.11
CA ARG A 159 -0.57 -2.61 33.60
C ARG A 159 -0.20 -1.19 33.18
N ILE A 160 -0.58 -0.78 31.97
CA ILE A 160 -0.30 0.56 31.46
C ILE A 160 -1.42 1.57 31.78
N GLY A 161 -2.50 1.12 32.44
CA GLY A 161 -3.59 1.98 32.89
C GLY A 161 -4.50 2.50 31.77
N ILE A 162 -4.60 1.77 30.65
CA ILE A 162 -5.49 2.11 29.53
C ILE A 162 -6.78 1.28 29.64
N ASP A 163 -7.93 1.95 29.54
CA ASP A 163 -9.22 1.28 29.49
C ASP A 163 -9.40 0.55 28.14
N LYS A 164 -9.96 -0.64 28.14
CA LYS A 164 -10.24 -1.45 26.92
C LYS A 164 -11.07 -0.67 25.90
N LYS A 165 -12.00 0.19 26.33
CA LYS A 165 -12.82 1.03 25.45
C LYS A 165 -12.01 2.06 24.63
N ASP A 166 -10.79 2.41 25.10
CA ASP A 166 -9.90 3.38 24.45
C ASP A 166 -8.88 2.68 23.53
N ALA A 167 -8.95 1.35 23.43
CA ALA A 167 -8.13 0.53 22.54
C ALA A 167 -8.92 0.01 21.33
N VAL A 168 -8.23 -0.23 20.22
CA VAL A 168 -8.80 -0.89 19.03
C VAL A 168 -8.54 -2.40 19.16
N GLU A 169 -9.59 -3.20 19.08
CA GLU A 169 -9.48 -4.65 19.15
C GLU A 169 -9.08 -5.23 17.79
N VAL A 170 -8.08 -6.12 17.80
CA VAL A 170 -7.71 -6.92 16.62
C VAL A 170 -8.57 -8.19 16.62
N VAL A 171 -9.61 -8.22 15.80
CA VAL A 171 -10.57 -9.32 15.73
C VAL A 171 -10.22 -10.38 14.70
N GLY A 172 -9.38 -10.06 13.70
CA GLY A 172 -8.94 -11.00 12.68
C GLY A 172 -7.73 -10.50 11.90
N TRP A 173 -6.99 -11.43 11.33
CA TRP A 173 -5.84 -11.14 10.50
C TRP A 173 -5.52 -12.30 9.57
N ALA A 174 -4.82 -12.01 8.46
CA ALA A 174 -4.33 -13.02 7.54
C ALA A 174 -3.00 -12.61 6.91
N GLN A 175 -2.25 -13.59 6.48
CA GLN A 175 -1.03 -13.41 5.70
C GLN A 175 -1.09 -14.37 4.51
N VAL A 176 -1.02 -13.83 3.30
CA VAL A 176 -1.08 -14.60 2.05
C VAL A 176 0.09 -14.23 1.17
N GLU A 177 0.69 -15.23 0.57
CA GLU A 177 1.81 -15.07 -0.35
C GLU A 177 1.47 -15.68 -1.72
N ALA A 178 2.09 -15.16 -2.76
CA ALA A 178 2.05 -15.70 -4.11
C ALA A 178 3.48 -15.94 -4.62
N ASP A 179 3.61 -16.80 -5.62
CA ASP A 179 4.88 -17.04 -6.30
C ASP A 179 5.22 -15.88 -7.22
N ILE A 180 6.15 -15.03 -6.80
CA ILE A 180 6.57 -13.81 -7.51
C ILE A 180 7.23 -14.13 -8.88
N THR A 181 7.64 -15.37 -9.11
CA THR A 181 8.26 -15.79 -10.37
C THR A 181 7.26 -16.08 -11.47
N LYS A 182 5.97 -16.14 -11.12
CA LYS A 182 4.87 -16.41 -12.05
C LYS A 182 4.12 -15.14 -12.40
N GLU A 183 3.84 -15.00 -13.68
CA GLU A 183 2.97 -13.91 -14.14
C GLU A 183 1.54 -14.10 -13.62
N PRO A 184 0.84 -13.00 -13.28
CA PRO A 184 -0.59 -13.05 -13.00
C PRO A 184 -1.36 -13.59 -14.21
N ILE A 185 -2.31 -14.50 -13.97
CA ILE A 185 -3.18 -15.04 -15.03
C ILE A 185 -4.09 -13.94 -15.60
N ASP A 186 -4.59 -13.06 -14.73
CA ASP A 186 -5.40 -11.90 -15.09
C ASP A 186 -4.86 -10.66 -14.38
N LEU A 187 -4.37 -9.70 -15.15
CA LEU A 187 -3.84 -8.43 -14.62
C LEU A 187 -4.91 -7.56 -13.97
N THR A 188 -6.19 -7.79 -14.27
CA THR A 188 -7.30 -7.05 -13.64
C THR A 188 -7.70 -7.61 -12.27
N GLU A 189 -7.19 -8.79 -11.92
CA GLU A 189 -7.51 -9.47 -10.68
C GLU A 189 -6.42 -9.30 -9.62
N LEU A 190 -6.83 -9.02 -8.39
CA LEU A 190 -5.95 -8.94 -7.22
C LEU A 190 -6.14 -10.17 -6.34
N THR A 191 -5.85 -11.36 -6.89
CA THR A 191 -6.17 -12.67 -6.30
C THR A 191 -5.59 -12.84 -4.89
N THR A 192 -4.33 -12.42 -4.67
CA THR A 192 -3.68 -12.50 -3.35
C THR A 192 -4.36 -11.60 -2.33
N ILE A 193 -4.75 -10.38 -2.73
CA ILE A 193 -5.46 -9.45 -1.84
C ILE A 193 -6.85 -9.97 -1.52
N LYS A 194 -7.61 -10.44 -2.52
CA LYS A 194 -8.93 -11.06 -2.31
C LYS A 194 -8.88 -12.21 -1.31
N LYS A 195 -7.87 -13.08 -1.45
CA LYS A 195 -7.65 -14.20 -0.53
C LYS A 195 -7.31 -13.71 0.88
N ALA A 196 -6.41 -12.74 1.03
CA ALA A 196 -6.03 -12.18 2.33
C ALA A 196 -7.22 -11.54 3.04
N VAL A 197 -8.02 -10.75 2.33
CA VAL A 197 -9.24 -10.13 2.90
C VAL A 197 -10.22 -11.20 3.36
N LYS A 198 -10.49 -12.21 2.51
CA LYS A 198 -11.40 -13.30 2.87
C LYS A 198 -10.93 -14.05 4.13
N GLU A 199 -9.67 -14.45 4.19
CA GLU A 199 -9.11 -15.17 5.33
C GLU A 199 -9.13 -14.31 6.62
N ALA A 200 -8.88 -13.00 6.52
CA ALA A 200 -8.96 -12.10 7.66
C ALA A 200 -10.40 -11.99 8.19
N LEU A 201 -11.39 -11.83 7.32
CA LEU A 201 -12.80 -11.79 7.67
C LEU A 201 -13.28 -13.13 8.26
N ASP A 202 -12.90 -14.24 7.63
CA ASP A 202 -13.22 -15.59 8.14
C ASP A 202 -12.64 -15.78 9.55
N SER A 203 -11.39 -15.33 9.80
CA SER A 203 -10.76 -15.42 11.12
C SER A 203 -11.45 -14.55 12.18
N ALA A 204 -12.09 -13.46 11.76
CA ALA A 204 -12.88 -12.58 12.63
C ALA A 204 -14.33 -13.05 12.84
N GLY A 205 -14.80 -14.04 12.06
CA GLY A 205 -16.20 -14.44 12.04
C GLY A 205 -17.14 -13.38 11.42
N ILE A 206 -16.62 -12.54 10.54
CA ILE A 206 -17.34 -11.45 9.88
C ILE A 206 -17.63 -11.85 8.43
N THR A 207 -18.88 -11.65 7.99
CA THR A 207 -19.28 -11.82 6.59
C THR A 207 -19.07 -10.53 5.81
N HIS A 208 -18.76 -10.66 4.54
CA HIS A 208 -18.59 -9.54 3.61
C HIS A 208 -19.95 -9.25 2.93
N GLU A 209 -20.93 -8.77 3.70
CA GLU A 209 -22.22 -8.27 3.18
C GLU A 209 -22.39 -6.79 3.47
#